data_3a3c24da45e1a33f58a79bb7eb0a82c1
#
_entry.id   3a3c24da45e1a33f58a79bb7eb0a82c1
#
_cell.length_a   1.000
_cell.length_b   1.000
_cell.length_c   1.000
_cell.angle_alpha   90.00
_cell.angle_beta   90.00
_cell.angle_gamma   90.00
#
_symmetry.space_group_name_H-M   'P 1'
#
loop_
_entity.id
_entity.type
_entity.pdbx_description
1 polymer ?
#
loop_
_entity_poly.entity_id
_entity_poly.type
_entity_poly.pdbx_seq_one_letter_code
_entity_poly.pdbx_strand_id
1 'polypeptide(L)'
;MSLPLSTPTHTVDLLALLPTVPSLAGTYGALLVGTFISLILYGMAIHQAFQYLRTYPSGSPARYYVLGLLILDTIHSIVCMHASYWYLVSNYFQPLRLYTGVWSIDLLAVLVGCTIITCQCYYARRVYLIDRKYRWVVAVTFILFLAELACSAAASVEAFILPDYSEFGRVTWLTSAGFGIAVVADALLTGVLMFTLHLISSHRTDTAIDILILYALCTGLLTDILSALAFAFGLFLPYKLVYVAVDNVAAKMYVNSVLAALNFRESFSHGNDNNGAAKTAVLTLFRPSRADAGGPETDWDASNTTPTRAWGAQIA
;
A
#
# COMPACT_ATOMS: atom_id res chain seq x y z
N MET A 1 15.85 -76.14 36.10
CA MET A 1 15.92 -75.96 34.62
C MET A 1 14.86 -74.95 34.29
N SER A 2 15.21 -73.65 34.41
CA SER A 2 14.32 -72.47 34.22
C SER A 2 14.67 -71.82 32.91
N LEU A 3 13.72 -71.86 31.99
CA LEU A 3 13.80 -71.19 30.70
C LEU A 3 13.54 -69.70 30.90
N PRO A 4 14.34 -68.80 30.33
CA PRO A 4 14.04 -67.37 30.30
C PRO A 4 13.09 -67.06 29.13
N LEU A 5 11.90 -66.58 29.49
CA LEU A 5 10.94 -66.02 28.54
C LEU A 5 11.41 -64.59 28.23
N SER A 6 12.19 -64.40 27.15
CA SER A 6 12.46 -63.13 26.59
C SER A 6 11.45 -62.86 25.47
N THR A 7 10.38 -62.16 25.78
CA THR A 7 9.52 -61.55 24.76
C THR A 7 10.16 -60.21 24.35
N PRO A 8 10.55 -60.04 23.10
CA PRO A 8 10.89 -58.69 22.59
C PRO A 8 9.57 -57.93 22.43
N THR A 9 9.28 -57.05 23.37
CA THR A 9 8.28 -55.99 23.16
C THR A 9 8.79 -55.03 22.09
N HIS A 10 8.45 -55.34 20.82
CA HIS A 10 8.47 -54.35 19.78
C HIS A 10 7.37 -53.32 20.15
N THR A 11 7.68 -52.35 20.97
CA THR A 11 6.95 -51.10 21.00
C THR A 11 7.17 -50.43 19.67
N VAL A 12 6.27 -50.70 18.72
CA VAL A 12 6.18 -49.95 17.49
C VAL A 12 5.98 -48.51 17.94
N ASP A 13 6.99 -47.68 17.72
CA ASP A 13 6.91 -46.24 18.05
C ASP A 13 5.77 -45.67 17.18
N LEU A 14 4.58 -45.62 17.75
CA LEU A 14 3.38 -45.10 17.10
C LEU A 14 3.59 -43.64 16.69
N LEU A 15 4.52 -42.94 17.36
CA LEU A 15 4.98 -41.58 17.01
C LEU A 15 5.78 -41.54 15.68
N ALA A 16 6.49 -42.63 15.33
CA ALA A 16 7.22 -42.73 14.07
C ALA A 16 6.31 -42.93 12.84
N LEU A 17 5.06 -43.40 13.08
CA LEU A 17 4.03 -43.57 12.04
C LEU A 17 3.19 -42.31 11.80
N LEU A 18 3.31 -41.28 12.66
CA LEU A 18 2.69 -39.98 12.39
C LEU A 18 3.44 -39.29 11.27
N PRO A 19 2.76 -38.87 10.20
CA PRO A 19 3.41 -38.09 9.16
C PRO A 19 4.04 -36.86 9.82
N THR A 20 5.35 -36.66 9.58
CA THR A 20 6.05 -35.46 10.03
C THR A 20 5.33 -34.24 9.45
N VAL A 21 4.52 -33.58 10.28
CA VAL A 21 3.83 -32.37 9.89
C VAL A 21 4.91 -31.30 9.63
N PRO A 22 5.06 -30.81 8.39
CA PRO A 22 6.05 -29.76 8.10
C PRO A 22 5.75 -28.56 8.99
N SER A 23 6.81 -27.89 9.47
CA SER A 23 6.66 -26.76 10.40
C SER A 23 5.78 -25.67 9.77
N LEU A 24 4.64 -25.37 10.39
CA LEU A 24 3.69 -24.34 9.95
C LEU A 24 4.26 -22.91 10.10
N ALA A 25 5.39 -22.77 10.79
CA ALA A 25 5.97 -21.46 11.10
C ALA A 25 6.34 -20.62 9.84
N GLY A 26 6.90 -21.27 8.81
CA GLY A 26 7.29 -20.58 7.56
C GLY A 26 6.16 -20.45 6.52
N THR A 27 4.97 -20.96 6.81
CA THR A 27 3.81 -20.92 5.92
C THR A 27 2.67 -20.13 6.59
N TYR A 28 1.73 -20.79 7.20
CA TYR A 28 0.54 -20.16 7.83
C TYR A 28 0.89 -19.32 9.06
N GLY A 29 1.97 -19.66 9.80
CA GLY A 29 2.49 -18.83 10.88
C GLY A 29 3.02 -17.48 10.40
N ALA A 30 3.75 -17.49 9.28
CA ALA A 30 4.21 -16.25 8.66
C ALA A 30 3.02 -15.41 8.15
N LEU A 31 2.03 -16.05 7.51
CA LEU A 31 0.80 -15.38 7.06
C LEU A 31 0.05 -14.74 8.24
N LEU A 32 -0.07 -15.44 9.37
CA LEU A 32 -0.72 -14.92 10.58
C LEU A 32 0.00 -13.68 11.13
N VAL A 33 1.34 -13.74 11.27
CA VAL A 33 2.14 -12.60 11.73
C VAL A 33 2.01 -11.42 10.77
N GLY A 34 2.09 -11.68 9.45
CA GLY A 34 1.86 -10.66 8.43
C GLY A 34 0.46 -10.04 8.53
N THR A 35 -0.57 -10.86 8.80
CA THR A 35 -1.94 -10.38 8.99
C THR A 35 -2.04 -9.48 10.23
N PHE A 36 -1.41 -9.82 11.35
CA PHE A 36 -1.42 -8.98 12.56
C PHE A 36 -0.77 -7.61 12.30
N ILE A 37 0.40 -7.60 11.67
CA ILE A 37 1.07 -6.35 11.31
C ILE A 37 0.20 -5.53 10.35
N SER A 38 -0.39 -6.19 9.35
CA SER A 38 -1.29 -5.55 8.38
C SER A 38 -2.51 -4.93 9.05
N LEU A 39 -3.10 -5.56 10.08
CA LEU A 39 -4.25 -5.02 10.81
C LEU A 39 -3.88 -3.81 11.67
N ILE A 40 -2.69 -3.77 12.25
CA ILE A 40 -2.18 -2.58 12.96
C ILE A 40 -2.06 -1.42 11.97
N LEU A 41 -1.45 -1.65 10.81
CA LEU A 41 -1.32 -0.64 9.76
C LEU A 41 -2.68 -0.21 9.18
N TYR A 42 -3.64 -1.13 9.08
CA TYR A 42 -5.02 -0.81 8.69
C TYR A 42 -5.70 0.11 9.70
N GLY A 43 -5.50 -0.10 11.01
CA GLY A 43 -5.98 0.83 12.04
C GLY A 43 -5.41 2.24 11.88
N MET A 44 -4.12 2.35 11.52
CA MET A 44 -3.50 3.64 11.20
C MET A 44 -4.12 4.26 9.93
N ALA A 45 -4.38 3.48 8.90
CA ALA A 45 -5.02 3.93 7.66
C ALA A 45 -6.44 4.47 7.92
N ILE A 46 -7.24 3.78 8.74
CA ILE A 46 -8.56 4.26 9.16
C ILE A 46 -8.45 5.63 9.86
N HIS A 47 -7.52 5.75 10.80
CA HIS A 47 -7.32 7.02 11.53
C HIS A 47 -6.95 8.16 10.58
N GLN A 48 -5.99 7.92 9.67
CA GLN A 48 -5.56 8.91 8.67
C GLN A 48 -6.69 9.28 7.69
N ALA A 49 -7.46 8.29 7.24
CA ALA A 49 -8.61 8.52 6.37
C ALA A 49 -9.72 9.31 7.09
N PHE A 50 -10.01 8.99 8.35
CA PHE A 50 -10.97 9.73 9.16
C PHE A 50 -10.54 11.19 9.33
N GLN A 51 -9.28 11.44 9.65
CA GLN A 51 -8.72 12.79 9.77
C GLN A 51 -8.90 13.56 8.45
N TYR A 52 -8.55 12.95 7.31
CA TYR A 52 -8.73 13.54 5.99
C TYR A 52 -10.19 13.88 5.68
N LEU A 53 -11.11 12.92 5.92
CA LEU A 53 -12.53 13.08 5.62
C LEU A 53 -13.21 14.14 6.49
N ARG A 54 -12.73 14.35 7.72
CA ARG A 54 -13.23 15.39 8.64
C ARG A 54 -12.83 16.79 8.18
N THR A 55 -11.65 16.94 7.60
CA THR A 55 -11.08 18.23 7.27
C THR A 55 -11.47 18.72 5.89
N TYR A 56 -11.67 17.81 4.91
CA TYR A 56 -11.99 18.21 3.55
C TYR A 56 -13.50 18.25 3.28
N PRO A 57 -14.00 19.31 2.56
CA PRO A 57 -15.41 19.45 2.25
C PRO A 57 -15.93 18.32 1.36
N SER A 58 -17.22 18.04 1.49
CA SER A 58 -17.92 17.06 0.66
C SER A 58 -17.87 17.47 -0.81
N GLY A 59 -17.58 16.50 -1.72
CA GLY A 59 -17.59 16.73 -3.17
C GLY A 59 -16.21 16.87 -3.83
N SER A 60 -15.10 16.87 -3.08
CA SER A 60 -13.78 16.86 -3.71
C SER A 60 -13.45 15.48 -4.31
N PRO A 61 -12.87 15.38 -5.53
CA PRO A 61 -12.49 14.09 -6.13
C PRO A 61 -11.48 13.31 -5.29
N ALA A 62 -10.63 13.99 -4.52
CA ALA A 62 -9.68 13.35 -3.62
C ALA A 62 -10.37 12.64 -2.44
N ARG A 63 -11.54 13.13 -1.99
CA ARG A 63 -12.34 12.46 -0.96
C ARG A 63 -12.87 11.12 -1.44
N TYR A 64 -13.38 11.05 -2.67
CA TYR A 64 -13.83 9.78 -3.27
C TYR A 64 -12.69 8.81 -3.47
N TYR A 65 -11.50 9.30 -3.82
CA TYR A 65 -10.29 8.48 -3.91
C TYR A 65 -9.93 7.87 -2.55
N VAL A 66 -9.91 8.66 -1.47
CA VAL A 66 -9.63 8.17 -0.10
C VAL A 66 -10.66 7.14 0.34
N LEU A 67 -11.95 7.37 0.07
CA LEU A 67 -13.01 6.41 0.39
C LEU A 67 -12.85 5.11 -0.40
N GLY A 68 -12.58 5.19 -1.71
CA GLY A 68 -12.34 4.02 -2.54
C GLY A 68 -11.13 3.20 -2.08
N LEU A 69 -10.03 3.89 -1.74
CA LEU A 69 -8.83 3.26 -1.20
C LEU A 69 -9.10 2.57 0.15
N LEU A 70 -9.87 3.22 1.04
CA LEU A 70 -10.23 2.65 2.34
C LEU A 70 -11.15 1.42 2.18
N ILE A 71 -12.11 1.45 1.25
CA ILE A 71 -12.98 0.30 0.96
C ILE A 71 -12.14 -0.88 0.46
N LEU A 72 -11.24 -0.65 -0.50
CA LEU A 72 -10.35 -1.68 -1.04
C LEU A 72 -9.45 -2.28 0.06
N ASP A 73 -8.89 -1.43 0.91
CA ASP A 73 -8.05 -1.82 2.03
C ASP A 73 -8.82 -2.61 3.11
N THR A 74 -10.10 -2.27 3.32
CA THR A 74 -11.01 -3.01 4.20
C THR A 74 -11.30 -4.41 3.67
N ILE A 75 -11.63 -4.53 2.38
CA ILE A 75 -11.88 -5.83 1.72
C ILE A 75 -10.62 -6.70 1.84
N HIS A 76 -9.46 -6.15 1.53
CA HIS A 76 -8.18 -6.85 1.67
C HIS A 76 -7.96 -7.36 3.11
N SER A 77 -8.21 -6.52 4.13
CA SER A 77 -8.08 -6.91 5.55
C SER A 77 -9.03 -8.06 5.93
N ILE A 78 -10.28 -8.02 5.48
CA ILE A 78 -11.28 -9.09 5.74
C ILE A 78 -10.81 -10.41 5.11
N VAL A 79 -10.30 -10.36 3.88
CA VAL A 79 -9.82 -11.56 3.17
C VAL A 79 -8.58 -12.15 3.84
N CYS A 80 -7.64 -11.33 4.32
CA CYS A 80 -6.49 -11.78 5.11
C CYS A 80 -6.91 -12.47 6.42
N MET A 81 -7.87 -11.89 7.15
CA MET A 81 -8.41 -12.50 8.38
C MET A 81 -9.10 -13.81 8.08
N HIS A 82 -9.93 -13.88 7.02
CA HIS A 82 -10.59 -15.10 6.62
C HIS A 82 -9.61 -16.22 6.27
N ALA A 83 -8.56 -15.93 5.48
CA ALA A 83 -7.51 -16.90 5.14
C ALA A 83 -6.83 -17.44 6.41
N SER A 84 -6.40 -16.54 7.31
CA SER A 84 -5.75 -16.92 8.55
C SER A 84 -6.65 -17.78 9.45
N TYR A 85 -7.92 -17.42 9.59
CA TYR A 85 -8.89 -18.16 10.38
C TYR A 85 -9.16 -19.56 9.77
N TRP A 86 -9.33 -19.64 8.45
CA TRP A 86 -9.63 -20.90 7.77
C TRP A 86 -8.52 -21.93 7.93
N TYR A 87 -7.25 -21.54 7.77
CA TYR A 87 -6.12 -22.44 7.90
C TYR A 87 -5.80 -22.81 9.35
N LEU A 88 -5.88 -21.88 10.28
CA LEU A 88 -5.39 -22.07 11.65
C LEU A 88 -6.47 -22.53 12.63
N VAL A 89 -7.74 -22.23 12.36
CA VAL A 89 -8.85 -22.55 13.26
C VAL A 89 -9.76 -23.62 12.65
N SER A 90 -10.34 -23.34 11.48
CA SER A 90 -11.33 -24.24 10.89
C SER A 90 -10.77 -25.61 10.48
N ASN A 91 -9.49 -25.67 10.08
CA ASN A 91 -8.85 -26.91 9.63
C ASN A 91 -7.68 -27.36 10.52
N TYR A 92 -7.70 -27.00 11.80
CA TYR A 92 -6.62 -27.26 12.75
C TYR A 92 -6.20 -28.75 12.81
N PHE A 93 -7.14 -29.70 12.78
CA PHE A 93 -6.88 -31.15 12.81
C PHE A 93 -6.89 -31.83 11.43
N GLN A 94 -6.91 -31.08 10.32
CA GLN A 94 -6.99 -31.63 8.97
C GLN A 94 -5.75 -31.29 8.15
N PRO A 95 -4.60 -31.98 8.36
CA PRO A 95 -3.35 -31.64 7.69
C PRO A 95 -3.44 -31.72 6.15
N LEU A 96 -4.30 -32.58 5.60
CA LEU A 96 -4.52 -32.67 4.16
C LEU A 96 -5.21 -31.41 3.57
N ARG A 97 -6.03 -30.74 4.36
CA ARG A 97 -6.68 -29.49 3.95
C ARG A 97 -5.72 -28.31 3.91
N LEU A 98 -4.58 -28.40 4.60
CA LEU A 98 -3.53 -27.39 4.54
C LEU A 98 -2.81 -27.37 3.19
N TYR A 99 -2.92 -28.42 2.38
CA TYR A 99 -2.36 -28.49 1.03
C TYR A 99 -3.33 -28.01 -0.05
N THR A 100 -4.56 -27.64 0.30
CA THR A 100 -5.55 -27.14 -0.65
C THR A 100 -5.68 -25.60 -0.52
N GLY A 101 -5.69 -24.90 -1.64
CA GLY A 101 -5.96 -23.47 -1.72
C GLY A 101 -7.37 -23.14 -1.20
N VAL A 102 -7.52 -21.99 -0.58
CA VAL A 102 -8.80 -21.39 -0.23
C VAL A 102 -9.01 -20.13 -1.05
N TRP A 103 -10.21 -19.93 -1.53
CA TRP A 103 -10.56 -18.77 -2.36
C TRP A 103 -10.03 -17.42 -1.83
N SER A 104 -9.90 -17.29 -0.52
CA SER A 104 -9.40 -16.06 0.09
C SER A 104 -7.91 -15.85 -0.14
N ILE A 105 -7.08 -16.90 -0.09
CA ILE A 105 -5.64 -16.75 -0.38
C ILE A 105 -5.41 -16.53 -1.88
N ASP A 106 -6.24 -17.18 -2.73
CA ASP A 106 -6.14 -17.04 -4.18
C ASP A 106 -6.55 -15.61 -4.63
N LEU A 107 -7.49 -14.99 -3.92
CA LEU A 107 -7.93 -13.63 -4.19
C LEU A 107 -6.94 -12.56 -3.67
N LEU A 108 -6.08 -12.88 -2.68
CA LEU A 108 -5.17 -11.92 -2.09
C LEU A 108 -4.25 -11.26 -3.12
N ALA A 109 -3.68 -12.04 -4.06
CA ALA A 109 -2.74 -11.51 -5.05
C ALA A 109 -3.36 -10.38 -5.89
N VAL A 110 -4.59 -10.56 -6.39
CA VAL A 110 -5.25 -9.52 -7.18
C VAL A 110 -5.69 -8.33 -6.32
N LEU A 111 -6.10 -8.55 -5.07
CA LEU A 111 -6.46 -7.45 -4.16
C LEU A 111 -5.25 -6.59 -3.79
N VAL A 112 -4.10 -7.22 -3.52
CA VAL A 112 -2.84 -6.52 -3.29
C VAL A 112 -2.45 -5.74 -4.53
N GLY A 113 -2.43 -6.36 -5.72
CA GLY A 113 -2.12 -5.70 -6.98
C GLY A 113 -3.03 -4.48 -7.25
N CYS A 114 -4.34 -4.61 -7.03
CA CYS A 114 -5.29 -3.49 -7.16
C CYS A 114 -5.00 -2.36 -6.15
N THR A 115 -4.61 -2.70 -4.92
CA THR A 115 -4.27 -1.72 -3.90
C THR A 115 -3.00 -0.96 -4.26
N ILE A 116 -1.95 -1.69 -4.65
CA ILE A 116 -0.66 -1.12 -5.03
C ILE A 116 -0.81 -0.22 -6.25
N ILE A 117 -1.45 -0.68 -7.34
CA ILE A 117 -1.62 0.14 -8.55
C ILE A 117 -2.44 1.41 -8.27
N THR A 118 -3.44 1.33 -7.39
CA THR A 118 -4.22 2.50 -7.00
C THR A 118 -3.32 3.55 -6.31
N CYS A 119 -2.44 3.12 -5.41
CA CYS A 119 -1.48 3.98 -4.74
C CYS A 119 -0.42 4.54 -5.70
N GLN A 120 0.10 3.69 -6.58
CA GLN A 120 1.12 4.07 -7.57
C GLN A 120 0.57 5.09 -8.59
N CYS A 121 -0.70 4.95 -9.00
CA CYS A 121 -1.38 5.95 -9.84
C CYS A 121 -1.42 7.34 -9.18
N TYR A 122 -1.55 7.41 -7.86
CA TYR A 122 -1.48 8.68 -7.13
C TYR A 122 -0.08 9.32 -7.25
N TYR A 123 0.98 8.55 -7.03
CA TYR A 123 2.35 9.04 -7.14
C TYR A 123 2.73 9.37 -8.60
N ALA A 124 2.34 8.54 -9.55
CA ALA A 124 2.53 8.78 -10.99
C ALA A 124 1.86 10.08 -11.45
N ARG A 125 0.62 10.33 -11.00
CA ARG A 125 -0.06 11.61 -11.24
C ARG A 125 0.70 12.79 -10.64
N ARG A 126 1.28 12.63 -9.47
CA ARG A 126 2.09 13.68 -8.83
C ARG A 126 3.30 14.04 -9.69
N VAL A 127 4.07 13.03 -10.15
CA VAL A 127 5.22 13.23 -11.06
C VAL A 127 4.78 13.90 -12.37
N TYR A 128 3.68 13.45 -12.96
CA TYR A 128 3.13 14.00 -14.20
C TYR A 128 2.80 15.49 -14.11
N LEU A 129 2.35 15.97 -12.96
CA LEU A 129 1.99 17.38 -12.73
C LEU A 129 3.18 18.27 -12.41
N ILE A 130 4.30 17.70 -11.95
CA ILE A 130 5.48 18.48 -11.57
C ILE A 130 6.21 19.03 -12.80
N ASP A 131 6.54 18.16 -13.77
CA ASP A 131 7.29 18.59 -14.96
C ASP A 131 6.92 17.75 -16.19
N ARG A 132 6.69 18.45 -17.31
CA ARG A 132 6.40 17.84 -18.62
C ARG A 132 7.53 16.92 -19.13
N LYS A 133 8.77 17.17 -18.70
CA LYS A 133 9.95 16.40 -19.11
C LYS A 133 9.86 14.92 -18.67
N TYR A 134 9.21 14.63 -17.54
CA TYR A 134 9.15 13.27 -17.00
C TYR A 134 7.89 12.48 -17.39
N ARG A 135 7.07 13.02 -18.30
CA ARG A 135 5.83 12.35 -18.77
C ARG A 135 6.08 10.99 -19.41
N TRP A 136 7.21 10.83 -20.09
CA TRP A 136 7.59 9.56 -20.67
C TRP A 136 7.91 8.51 -19.60
N VAL A 137 8.55 8.90 -18.48
CA VAL A 137 8.81 8.00 -17.35
C VAL A 137 7.49 7.55 -16.75
N VAL A 138 6.54 8.46 -16.54
CA VAL A 138 5.19 8.14 -16.06
C VAL A 138 4.49 7.16 -17.01
N ALA A 139 4.64 7.31 -18.32
CA ALA A 139 4.06 6.38 -19.28
C ALA A 139 4.69 4.98 -19.17
N VAL A 140 6.03 4.90 -19.03
CA VAL A 140 6.74 3.63 -18.86
C VAL A 140 6.34 2.96 -17.55
N THR A 141 6.34 3.69 -16.42
CA THR A 141 5.92 3.13 -15.12
C THR A 141 4.47 2.68 -15.14
N PHE A 142 3.58 3.39 -15.83
CA PHE A 142 2.18 2.97 -15.96
C PHE A 142 2.04 1.64 -16.72
N ILE A 143 2.82 1.42 -17.78
CA ILE A 143 2.86 0.14 -18.49
C ILE A 143 3.36 -0.97 -17.57
N LEU A 144 4.40 -0.71 -16.75
CA LEU A 144 4.91 -1.68 -15.78
C LEU A 144 3.86 -2.02 -14.71
N PHE A 145 3.09 -1.04 -14.21
CA PHE A 145 2.00 -1.28 -13.25
C PHE A 145 0.88 -2.14 -13.85
N LEU A 146 0.54 -1.94 -15.12
CA LEU A 146 -0.42 -2.80 -15.80
C LEU A 146 0.11 -4.22 -15.98
N ALA A 147 1.41 -4.38 -16.25
CA ALA A 147 2.05 -5.70 -16.36
C ALA A 147 2.07 -6.42 -14.99
N GLU A 148 2.40 -5.71 -13.90
CA GLU A 148 2.32 -6.21 -12.53
C GLU A 148 0.91 -6.68 -12.17
N LEU A 149 -0.11 -5.86 -12.45
CA LEU A 149 -1.51 -6.22 -12.21
C LEU A 149 -1.93 -7.44 -13.04
N ALA A 150 -1.48 -7.53 -14.29
CA ALA A 150 -1.75 -8.68 -15.14
C ALA A 150 -1.11 -9.96 -14.59
N CYS A 151 0.13 -9.89 -14.08
CA CYS A 151 0.80 -11.02 -13.40
C CYS A 151 0.04 -11.44 -12.13
N SER A 152 -0.39 -10.48 -11.30
CA SER A 152 -1.15 -10.74 -10.08
C SER A 152 -2.52 -11.37 -10.38
N ALA A 153 -3.22 -10.88 -11.40
CA ALA A 153 -4.49 -11.44 -11.84
C ALA A 153 -4.32 -12.85 -12.42
N ALA A 154 -3.29 -13.07 -13.24
CA ALA A 154 -2.98 -14.39 -13.80
C ALA A 154 -2.59 -15.38 -12.70
N ALA A 155 -1.80 -14.96 -11.70
CA ALA A 155 -1.47 -15.78 -10.54
C ALA A 155 -2.71 -16.19 -9.74
N SER A 156 -3.65 -15.27 -9.53
CA SER A 156 -4.93 -15.56 -8.88
C SER A 156 -5.75 -16.56 -9.69
N VAL A 157 -5.88 -16.38 -11.00
CA VAL A 157 -6.63 -17.29 -11.88
C VAL A 157 -6.03 -18.69 -11.87
N GLU A 158 -4.70 -18.80 -11.98
CA GLU A 158 -4.02 -20.12 -11.89
C GLU A 158 -4.22 -20.77 -10.52
N ALA A 159 -4.15 -20.01 -9.42
CA ALA A 159 -4.40 -20.53 -8.07
C ALA A 159 -5.83 -21.09 -7.92
N PHE A 160 -6.84 -20.44 -8.53
CA PHE A 160 -8.22 -20.97 -8.56
C PHE A 160 -8.39 -22.24 -9.40
N ILE A 161 -7.59 -22.41 -10.47
CA ILE A 161 -7.65 -23.56 -11.37
C ILE A 161 -6.90 -24.76 -10.81
N LEU A 162 -5.77 -24.52 -10.11
CA LEU A 162 -4.85 -25.53 -9.56
C LEU A 162 -5.01 -25.60 -8.03
N PRO A 163 -5.95 -26.39 -7.49
CA PRO A 163 -6.20 -26.40 -6.05
C PRO A 163 -5.08 -27.06 -5.22
N ASP A 164 -4.18 -27.82 -5.88
CA ASP A 164 -3.10 -28.56 -5.21
C ASP A 164 -1.79 -27.80 -5.19
N TYR A 165 -1.25 -27.58 -3.99
CA TYR A 165 0.06 -26.93 -3.79
C TYR A 165 1.25 -27.63 -4.44
N SER A 166 1.10 -28.87 -4.91
CA SER A 166 2.17 -29.61 -5.61
C SER A 166 2.56 -28.96 -6.95
N GLU A 167 1.64 -28.23 -7.60
CA GLU A 167 1.87 -27.48 -8.84
C GLU A 167 2.13 -25.97 -8.62
N PHE A 168 2.21 -25.55 -7.37
CA PHE A 168 2.31 -24.15 -6.95
C PHE A 168 3.60 -23.43 -7.46
N GLY A 169 4.58 -24.19 -7.94
CA GLY A 169 5.80 -23.62 -8.53
C GLY A 169 5.52 -22.67 -9.69
N ARG A 170 4.45 -22.93 -10.48
CA ARG A 170 4.05 -22.05 -11.58
C ARG A 170 3.42 -20.75 -11.09
N VAL A 171 2.54 -20.83 -10.10
CA VAL A 171 1.91 -19.67 -9.47
C VAL A 171 2.97 -18.79 -8.80
N THR A 172 3.92 -19.40 -8.07
CA THR A 172 5.01 -18.69 -7.39
C THR A 172 5.93 -17.99 -8.38
N TRP A 173 6.23 -18.61 -9.55
CA TRP A 173 7.03 -17.95 -10.57
C TRP A 173 6.35 -16.72 -11.13
N LEU A 174 5.05 -16.80 -11.41
CA LEU A 174 4.26 -15.70 -11.95
C LEU A 174 4.15 -14.55 -10.95
N THR A 175 3.91 -14.87 -9.67
CA THR A 175 3.89 -13.90 -8.57
C THR A 175 5.27 -13.24 -8.40
N SER A 176 6.35 -14.03 -8.44
CA SER A 176 7.72 -13.49 -8.34
C SER A 176 8.07 -12.58 -9.51
N ALA A 177 7.62 -12.90 -10.73
CA ALA A 177 7.77 -12.03 -11.89
C ALA A 177 7.04 -10.70 -11.68
N GLY A 178 5.81 -10.73 -11.14
CA GLY A 178 5.05 -9.55 -10.76
C GLY A 178 5.82 -8.67 -9.76
N PHE A 179 6.36 -9.25 -8.69
CA PHE A 179 7.17 -8.53 -7.70
C PHE A 179 8.44 -7.92 -8.33
N GLY A 180 9.09 -8.61 -9.24
CA GLY A 180 10.27 -8.07 -9.94
C GLY A 180 9.90 -6.84 -10.78
N ILE A 181 8.76 -6.86 -11.46
CA ILE A 181 8.25 -5.72 -12.23
C ILE A 181 7.89 -4.57 -11.28
N ALA A 182 7.23 -4.86 -10.15
CA ALA A 182 6.87 -3.88 -9.13
C ALA A 182 8.10 -3.14 -8.59
N VAL A 183 9.15 -3.86 -8.18
CA VAL A 183 10.40 -3.27 -7.68
C VAL A 183 11.02 -2.30 -8.70
N VAL A 184 11.05 -2.68 -9.98
CA VAL A 184 11.59 -1.80 -11.03
C VAL A 184 10.73 -0.56 -11.23
N ALA A 185 9.40 -0.74 -11.26
CA ALA A 185 8.46 0.35 -11.45
C ALA A 185 8.49 1.36 -10.28
N ASP A 186 8.54 0.85 -9.04
CA ASP A 186 8.64 1.65 -7.83
C ASP A 186 9.95 2.42 -7.77
N ALA A 187 11.09 1.74 -8.01
CA ALA A 187 12.40 2.38 -8.02
C ALA A 187 12.49 3.52 -9.05
N LEU A 188 11.90 3.33 -10.24
CA LEU A 188 11.82 4.39 -11.25
C LEU A 188 10.96 5.55 -10.78
N LEU A 189 9.78 5.28 -10.24
CA LEU A 189 8.84 6.33 -9.80
C LEU A 189 9.40 7.10 -8.60
N THR A 190 9.89 6.38 -7.60
CA THR A 190 10.51 6.95 -6.38
C THR A 190 11.75 7.74 -6.73
N GLY A 191 12.62 7.21 -7.61
CA GLY A 191 13.84 7.89 -8.05
C GLY A 191 13.55 9.21 -8.76
N VAL A 192 12.58 9.23 -9.69
CA VAL A 192 12.19 10.48 -10.38
C VAL A 192 11.53 11.45 -9.42
N LEU A 193 10.68 10.98 -8.51
CA LEU A 193 10.04 11.82 -7.52
C LEU A 193 11.09 12.49 -6.60
N MET A 194 12.06 11.71 -6.12
CA MET A 194 13.17 12.23 -5.30
C MET A 194 14.01 13.24 -6.05
N PHE A 195 14.43 12.92 -7.28
CA PHE A 195 15.27 13.80 -8.09
C PHE A 195 14.56 15.13 -8.34
N THR A 196 13.28 15.09 -8.67
CA THR A 196 12.49 16.29 -8.93
C THR A 196 12.30 17.14 -7.66
N LEU A 197 12.02 16.49 -6.53
CA LEU A 197 11.88 17.19 -5.25
C LEU A 197 13.21 17.80 -4.78
N HIS A 198 14.33 17.10 -4.97
CA HIS A 198 15.65 17.61 -4.64
C HIS A 198 16.01 18.87 -5.48
N LEU A 199 15.68 18.86 -6.77
CA LEU A 199 15.87 20.05 -7.62
C LEU A 199 15.03 21.25 -7.12
N ILE A 200 13.81 21.03 -6.66
CA ILE A 200 12.93 22.07 -6.13
C ILE A 200 13.49 22.62 -4.80
N SER A 201 13.96 21.73 -3.91
CA SER A 201 14.54 22.10 -2.62
C SER A 201 15.84 22.91 -2.79
N SER A 202 16.71 22.54 -3.74
CA SER A 202 17.96 23.25 -4.00
C SER A 202 17.76 24.72 -4.40
N HIS A 203 16.58 25.08 -4.91
CA HIS A 203 16.23 26.44 -5.29
C HIS A 203 15.42 27.21 -4.22
N ARG A 204 15.03 26.56 -3.11
CA ARG A 204 14.20 27.15 -2.05
C ARG A 204 14.66 26.69 -0.66
N THR A 205 14.85 27.63 0.24
CA THR A 205 15.31 27.43 1.63
C THR A 205 14.11 27.16 2.58
N ASP A 206 13.07 26.44 2.14
CA ASP A 206 11.86 26.25 2.93
C ASP A 206 11.88 24.90 3.67
N THR A 207 12.06 24.93 4.99
CA THR A 207 12.06 23.77 5.90
C THR A 207 10.85 22.83 5.69
N ALA A 208 9.71 23.36 5.28
CA ALA A 208 8.49 22.60 5.02
C ALA A 208 8.61 21.66 3.83
N ILE A 209 9.29 22.10 2.77
CA ILE A 209 9.54 21.28 1.57
C ILE A 209 10.53 20.18 1.91
N ASP A 210 11.56 20.46 2.70
CA ASP A 210 12.55 19.48 3.13
C ASP A 210 11.94 18.36 3.96
N ILE A 211 11.02 18.67 4.88
CA ILE A 211 10.29 17.67 5.66
C ILE A 211 9.39 16.82 4.75
N LEU A 212 8.70 17.41 3.78
CA LEU A 212 7.87 16.67 2.82
C LEU A 212 8.71 15.73 1.95
N ILE A 213 9.90 16.19 1.53
CA ILE A 213 10.87 15.38 0.78
C ILE A 213 11.33 14.22 1.62
N LEU A 214 11.77 14.48 2.84
CA LEU A 214 12.24 13.45 3.77
C LEU A 214 11.15 12.40 4.04
N TYR A 215 9.91 12.84 4.24
CA TYR A 215 8.77 11.94 4.44
C TYR A 215 8.50 11.07 3.20
N ALA A 216 8.42 11.68 2.02
CA ALA A 216 8.21 10.96 0.76
C ALA A 216 9.35 9.96 0.47
N LEU A 217 10.59 10.32 0.83
CA LEU A 217 11.77 9.50 0.72
C LEU A 217 11.71 8.29 1.66
N CYS A 218 11.43 8.52 2.94
CA CYS A 218 11.35 7.45 3.92
C CYS A 218 10.22 6.46 3.60
N THR A 219 9.05 6.95 3.18
CA THR A 219 7.92 6.08 2.85
C THR A 219 8.13 5.33 1.53
N GLY A 220 8.67 5.98 0.48
CA GLY A 220 9.00 5.35 -0.79
C GLY A 220 10.07 4.27 -0.63
N LEU A 221 11.19 4.59 0.03
CA LEU A 221 12.24 3.60 0.31
C LEU A 221 11.75 2.41 1.12
N LEU A 222 10.88 2.64 2.10
CA LEU A 222 10.34 1.55 2.93
C LEU A 222 9.47 0.60 2.10
N THR A 223 8.61 1.12 1.22
CA THR A 223 7.82 0.28 0.31
C THR A 223 8.69 -0.46 -0.69
N ASP A 224 9.72 0.19 -1.27
CA ASP A 224 10.68 -0.43 -2.18
C ASP A 224 11.44 -1.59 -1.50
N ILE A 225 11.86 -1.42 -0.24
CA ILE A 225 12.53 -2.47 0.53
C ILE A 225 11.59 -3.65 0.77
N LEU A 226 10.32 -3.41 1.13
CA LEU A 226 9.36 -4.48 1.37
C LEU A 226 9.04 -5.24 0.07
N SER A 227 8.88 -4.56 -1.06
CA SER A 227 8.67 -5.17 -2.37
C SER A 227 9.88 -6.01 -2.78
N ALA A 228 11.11 -5.50 -2.57
CA ALA A 228 12.34 -6.25 -2.83
C ALA A 228 12.47 -7.49 -1.93
N LEU A 229 12.06 -7.40 -0.65
CA LEU A 229 12.03 -8.55 0.26
C LEU A 229 10.98 -9.58 -0.17
N ALA A 230 9.78 -9.16 -0.58
CA ALA A 230 8.76 -10.06 -1.12
C ALA A 230 9.27 -10.79 -2.37
N PHE A 231 9.91 -10.06 -3.29
CA PHE A 231 10.57 -10.63 -4.46
C PHE A 231 11.65 -11.67 -4.10
N ALA A 232 12.56 -11.32 -3.18
CA ALA A 232 13.62 -12.21 -2.74
C ALA A 232 13.05 -13.49 -2.08
N PHE A 233 12.07 -13.35 -1.18
CA PHE A 233 11.44 -14.51 -0.56
C PHE A 233 10.64 -15.34 -1.56
N GLY A 234 10.00 -14.76 -2.56
CA GLY A 234 9.35 -15.48 -3.65
C GLY A 234 10.34 -16.33 -4.47
N LEU A 235 11.54 -15.82 -4.72
CA LEU A 235 12.59 -16.55 -5.46
C LEU A 235 13.28 -17.63 -4.62
N PHE A 236 13.67 -17.32 -3.38
CA PHE A 236 14.48 -18.21 -2.55
C PHE A 236 13.65 -19.19 -1.71
N LEU A 237 12.41 -18.87 -1.43
CA LEU A 237 11.52 -19.66 -0.57
C LEU A 237 10.15 -19.92 -1.23
N PRO A 238 10.11 -20.47 -2.46
CA PRO A 238 8.87 -20.57 -3.25
C PRO A 238 7.77 -21.43 -2.60
N TYR A 239 8.13 -22.33 -1.70
CA TYR A 239 7.19 -23.19 -0.97
C TYR A 239 6.76 -22.64 0.40
N LYS A 240 7.13 -21.40 0.73
CA LYS A 240 6.78 -20.75 1.98
C LYS A 240 5.92 -19.51 1.71
N LEU A 241 4.93 -19.25 2.55
CA LEU A 241 4.03 -18.09 2.41
C LEU A 241 4.61 -16.80 3.01
N VAL A 242 5.94 -16.76 3.28
CA VAL A 242 6.61 -15.58 3.82
C VAL A 242 6.50 -14.39 2.87
N TYR A 243 6.64 -14.63 1.55
CA TYR A 243 6.51 -13.58 0.55
C TYR A 243 5.10 -12.98 0.53
N VAL A 244 4.03 -13.79 0.71
CA VAL A 244 2.65 -13.30 0.82
C VAL A 244 2.47 -12.45 2.08
N ALA A 245 3.07 -12.87 3.19
CA ALA A 245 3.01 -12.12 4.44
C ALA A 245 3.66 -10.72 4.31
N VAL A 246 4.84 -10.64 3.67
CA VAL A 246 5.55 -9.37 3.43
C VAL A 246 4.77 -8.50 2.45
N ASP A 247 4.21 -9.08 1.39
CA ASP A 247 3.43 -8.38 0.38
C ASP A 247 2.15 -7.76 0.98
N ASN A 248 1.44 -8.51 1.85
CA ASN A 248 0.30 -7.98 2.61
C ASN A 248 0.68 -6.76 3.46
N VAL A 249 1.86 -6.77 4.09
CA VAL A 249 2.36 -5.63 4.87
C VAL A 249 2.73 -4.48 3.94
N ALA A 250 3.40 -4.75 2.81
CA ALA A 250 3.77 -3.76 1.82
C ALA A 250 2.53 -3.01 1.30
N ALA A 251 1.46 -3.72 0.92
CA ALA A 251 0.20 -3.10 0.47
C ALA A 251 -0.34 -2.10 1.49
N LYS A 252 -0.31 -2.42 2.80
CA LYS A 252 -0.74 -1.50 3.87
C LYS A 252 0.19 -0.29 4.01
N MET A 253 1.49 -0.48 3.82
CA MET A 253 2.45 0.63 3.82
C MET A 253 2.21 1.58 2.66
N TYR A 254 1.89 1.10 1.45
CA TYR A 254 1.48 1.94 0.33
C TYR A 254 0.25 2.79 0.66
N VAL A 255 -0.80 2.19 1.23
CA VAL A 255 -2.02 2.90 1.63
C VAL A 255 -1.71 4.00 2.65
N ASN A 256 -0.99 3.65 3.73
CA ASN A 256 -0.61 4.61 4.76
C ASN A 256 0.25 5.74 4.21
N SER A 257 1.18 5.43 3.30
CA SER A 257 2.05 6.41 2.65
C SER A 257 1.25 7.44 1.85
N VAL A 258 0.27 6.99 1.05
CA VAL A 258 -0.62 7.87 0.29
C VAL A 258 -1.50 8.73 1.20
N LEU A 259 -2.13 8.12 2.21
CA LEU A 259 -3.00 8.84 3.15
C LEU A 259 -2.22 9.89 3.94
N ALA A 260 -1.02 9.55 4.39
CA ALA A 260 -0.16 10.50 5.08
C ALA A 260 0.30 11.64 4.15
N ALA A 261 0.66 11.35 2.88
CA ALA A 261 0.99 12.38 1.89
C ALA A 261 -0.19 13.33 1.60
N LEU A 262 -1.43 12.82 1.65
CA LEU A 262 -2.64 13.62 1.51
C LEU A 262 -2.90 14.50 2.75
N ASN A 263 -2.72 13.97 3.97
CA ASN A 263 -2.92 14.69 5.22
C ASN A 263 -1.83 15.75 5.45
N PHE A 264 -0.59 15.45 5.06
CA PHE A 264 0.54 16.38 5.23
C PHE A 264 0.35 17.69 4.48
N ARG A 265 -0.31 17.64 3.32
CA ARG A 265 -0.67 18.82 2.52
C ARG A 265 -1.42 19.87 3.34
N GLU A 266 -2.23 19.47 4.30
CA GLU A 266 -3.10 20.33 5.07
C GLU A 266 -2.39 21.05 6.20
N SER A 267 -1.50 20.35 6.91
CA SER A 267 -0.71 20.95 8.00
C SER A 267 0.04 22.20 7.52
N PHE A 268 0.43 22.22 6.23
CA PHE A 268 1.07 23.40 5.62
C PHE A 268 0.09 24.44 5.09
N SER A 269 -1.15 24.07 4.80
CA SER A 269 -2.16 25.06 4.37
C SER A 269 -2.64 25.94 5.50
N HIS A 270 -2.63 25.44 6.75
CA HIS A 270 -3.12 26.15 7.94
C HIS A 270 -2.02 26.77 8.82
N GLY A 271 -0.77 26.35 8.64
CA GLY A 271 0.36 26.85 9.43
C GLY A 271 1.17 27.91 8.71
N ASN A 272 0.99 29.15 9.09
CA ASN A 272 1.84 30.31 8.82
C ASN A 272 1.55 31.12 7.55
N ASP A 273 0.85 32.22 7.73
CA ASP A 273 0.53 33.24 6.70
C ASP A 273 1.73 33.98 6.10
N ASN A 274 2.97 33.73 6.56
CA ASN A 274 4.15 34.52 6.17
C ASN A 274 4.95 33.95 4.99
N ASN A 275 4.65 32.77 4.46
CA ASN A 275 5.41 32.14 3.36
C ASN A 275 4.51 31.83 2.13
N GLY A 276 3.90 32.85 1.55
CA GLY A 276 2.99 32.72 0.40
C GLY A 276 3.54 31.95 -0.81
N ALA A 277 4.85 32.06 -1.08
CA ALA A 277 5.48 31.42 -2.24
C ALA A 277 5.67 29.89 -2.07
N ALA A 278 6.03 29.43 -0.88
CA ALA A 278 6.15 27.99 -0.56
C ALA A 278 4.77 27.33 -0.54
N LYS A 279 3.77 28.02 0.02
CA LYS A 279 2.37 27.62 0.03
C LYS A 279 1.84 27.41 -1.38
N THR A 280 2.10 28.30 -2.32
CA THR A 280 1.68 28.21 -3.72
C THR A 280 2.34 27.02 -4.43
N ALA A 281 3.63 26.76 -4.21
CA ALA A 281 4.34 25.64 -4.84
C ALA A 281 3.83 24.28 -4.35
N VAL A 282 3.64 24.12 -3.03
CA VAL A 282 3.09 22.87 -2.44
C VAL A 282 1.64 22.67 -2.89
N LEU A 283 0.82 23.73 -2.92
CA LEU A 283 -0.56 23.66 -3.41
C LEU A 283 -0.64 23.29 -4.90
N THR A 284 0.32 23.75 -5.72
CA THR A 284 0.36 23.43 -7.15
C THR A 284 0.72 21.96 -7.37
N LEU A 285 1.62 21.39 -6.57
CA LEU A 285 1.98 19.95 -6.62
C LEU A 285 0.81 19.02 -6.31
N PHE A 286 -0.17 19.50 -5.52
CA PHE A 286 -1.31 18.71 -5.07
C PHE A 286 -2.64 19.17 -5.65
N ARG A 287 -2.67 20.23 -6.47
CA ARG A 287 -3.91 20.77 -7.05
C ARG A 287 -4.50 19.74 -8.04
N PRO A 288 -5.74 19.27 -7.85
CA PRO A 288 -6.43 18.55 -8.92
C PRO A 288 -6.52 19.49 -10.12
N SER A 289 -6.07 19.03 -11.30
CA SER A 289 -6.31 19.75 -12.54
C SER A 289 -7.80 20.04 -12.63
N ARG A 290 -8.18 21.29 -12.51
CA ARG A 290 -9.51 21.75 -12.86
C ARG A 290 -9.51 21.68 -14.39
N ALA A 291 -10.09 20.62 -14.91
CA ALA A 291 -10.44 20.59 -16.33
C ALA A 291 -11.23 21.86 -16.63
N ASP A 292 -10.83 22.55 -17.66
CA ASP A 292 -11.37 23.80 -18.14
C ASP A 292 -12.90 23.87 -18.04
N ALA A 293 -13.39 24.48 -16.98
CA ALA A 293 -14.69 25.09 -16.97
C ALA A 293 -14.42 26.58 -17.28
N GLY A 294 -14.43 26.90 -18.56
CA GLY A 294 -14.42 28.29 -19.04
C GLY A 294 -15.64 29.02 -18.47
N GLY A 295 -15.41 29.76 -17.38
CA GLY A 295 -16.31 30.77 -16.86
C GLY A 295 -15.49 32.03 -16.69
N PRO A 296 -16.04 33.24 -17.03
CA PRO A 296 -15.29 34.48 -16.95
C PRO A 296 -14.85 34.74 -15.51
N GLU A 297 -13.55 35.07 -15.35
CA GLU A 297 -13.02 35.65 -14.12
C GLU A 297 -13.81 36.93 -13.81
N THR A 298 -14.70 36.85 -12.85
CA THR A 298 -15.24 38.04 -12.22
C THR A 298 -14.19 38.56 -11.26
N ASP A 299 -13.60 39.67 -11.67
CA ASP A 299 -12.66 40.53 -10.95
C ASP A 299 -13.36 41.04 -9.67
N TRP A 300 -13.05 40.48 -8.49
CA TRP A 300 -13.59 40.87 -7.19
C TRP A 300 -12.58 41.62 -6.32
N ASP A 301 -11.54 42.17 -6.91
CA ASP A 301 -10.58 42.98 -6.21
C ASP A 301 -10.53 44.40 -6.80
N ALA A 302 -11.45 45.24 -6.43
CA ALA A 302 -11.24 46.71 -6.29
C ALA A 302 -12.56 47.42 -6.01
N SER A 303 -13.04 47.43 -4.78
CA SER A 303 -13.75 48.57 -4.22
C SER A 303 -14.42 48.22 -2.88
N ASN A 304 -13.68 48.25 -1.80
CA ASN A 304 -14.28 48.50 -0.45
C ASN A 304 -13.22 49.08 0.49
N THR A 305 -12.73 50.25 0.14
CA THR A 305 -12.26 51.21 1.11
C THR A 305 -13.45 52.08 1.51
N THR A 306 -14.21 51.66 2.48
CA THR A 306 -15.19 52.54 3.17
C THR A 306 -14.45 53.40 4.17
N PRO A 307 -14.61 54.73 4.12
CA PRO A 307 -14.01 55.64 5.11
C PRO A 307 -14.78 55.51 6.43
N THR A 308 -14.06 55.25 7.50
CA THR A 308 -14.53 55.40 8.90
C THR A 308 -15.05 56.81 9.14
N ARG A 309 -16.36 56.99 9.23
CA ARG A 309 -16.98 58.18 9.76
C ARG A 309 -16.85 58.18 11.28
N ALA A 310 -16.04 59.11 11.75
CA ALA A 310 -16.04 59.51 13.15
C ALA A 310 -17.39 60.05 13.56
N TRP A 311 -18.00 59.47 14.57
CA TRP A 311 -19.12 60.05 15.34
C TRP A 311 -18.50 60.65 16.60
N GLY A 312 -18.30 61.93 16.56
CA GLY A 312 -18.01 62.75 17.72
C GLY A 312 -19.17 63.67 17.99
N ALA A 313 -19.72 63.53 19.19
CA ALA A 313 -20.36 64.52 20.06
C ALA A 313 -21.19 65.68 19.45
N GLN A 314 -22.49 65.67 19.77
CA GLN A 314 -23.18 66.85 20.26
C GLN A 314 -24.46 66.39 20.98
N ILE A 315 -24.45 66.56 22.27
CA ILE A 315 -25.63 66.71 23.11
C ILE A 315 -25.55 68.09 23.74
N ALA A 316 -26.43 68.94 23.39
CA ALA A 316 -26.94 70.03 24.21
C ALA A 316 -28.42 69.81 24.36
#